data_de7a27e5fbeebf55e2e2d0e4c8f54749
#
_entry.id   de7a27e5fbeebf55e2e2d0e4c8f54749
#
_cell.length_a   1.000
_cell.length_b   1.000
_cell.length_c   1.000
_cell.angle_alpha   90.00
_cell.angle_beta   90.00
_cell.angle_gamma   90.00
#
_symmetry.space_group_name_H-M   'P 1'
#
loop_
_entity.id
_entity.type
_entity.pdbx_description
1 polymer ?
#
loop_
_entity_poly.entity_id
_entity_poly.type
_entity_poly.pdbx_seq_one_letter_code
_entity_poly.pdbx_strand_id
1 'polypeptide(L)'
;VDPLLELAAIADREMKSDSPEGPTGAPACDPVNGRFGGRALLFENVRGHDMPVLINAYGSYRRMNLALGCQSLDELAERVNKLVKPEVPQGFFAKLRKLPELARLANLKPKVVSRAAACQEVVQTDDADLTALPVIQCWPGDGAGHPAGEIAKRYITLGSILTRHPETG
;
A
#
# COMPACT_ATOMS: atom_id res chain seq x y z
N VAL A 1 -16.67 0.31 16.37
CA VAL A 1 -16.46 1.50 15.50
C VAL A 1 -17.22 1.32 14.21
N ASP A 2 -17.89 2.37 13.74
CA ASP A 2 -18.61 2.34 12.46
C ASP A 2 -17.63 2.52 11.28
N PRO A 3 -17.65 1.63 10.28
CA PRO A 3 -16.81 1.81 9.10
C PRO A 3 -17.24 2.98 8.22
N LEU A 4 -18.47 3.49 8.41
CA LEU A 4 -18.99 4.64 7.71
C LEU A 4 -18.63 5.92 8.48
N LEU A 5 -17.63 6.65 8.01
CA LEU A 5 -17.16 7.95 8.51
C LEU A 5 -16.49 7.94 9.90
N GLU A 6 -17.00 7.20 10.91
CA GLU A 6 -16.45 7.27 12.28
C GLU A 6 -14.97 6.81 12.30
N LEU A 7 -14.69 5.66 11.70
CA LEU A 7 -13.36 5.11 11.61
C LEU A 7 -12.40 6.06 10.89
N ALA A 8 -12.84 6.63 9.76
CA ALA A 8 -12.07 7.60 9.01
C ALA A 8 -11.85 8.91 9.79
N ALA A 9 -12.85 9.39 10.52
CA ALA A 9 -12.73 10.61 11.35
C ALA A 9 -11.73 10.42 12.51
N ILE A 10 -11.72 9.25 13.15
CA ILE A 10 -10.75 8.92 14.20
C ILE A 10 -9.34 8.89 13.59
N ALA A 11 -9.18 8.24 12.43
CA ALA A 11 -7.90 8.15 11.75
C ALA A 11 -7.39 9.50 11.26
N ASP A 12 -8.26 10.35 10.70
CA ASP A 12 -7.91 11.70 10.24
C ASP A 12 -7.37 12.56 11.41
N ARG A 13 -8.04 12.51 12.56
CA ARG A 13 -7.59 13.22 13.75
C ARG A 13 -6.24 12.70 14.25
N GLU A 14 -6.03 11.38 14.25
CA GLU A 14 -4.77 10.78 14.67
C GLU A 14 -3.64 11.13 13.68
N MET A 15 -3.89 11.09 12.38
CA MET A 15 -2.88 11.45 11.35
C MET A 15 -2.40 12.92 11.46
N LYS A 16 -3.24 13.80 12.00
CA LYS A 16 -2.90 15.22 12.23
C LYS A 16 -2.19 15.45 13.55
N SER A 17 -2.02 14.43 14.37
CA SER A 17 -1.23 14.51 15.60
C SER A 17 0.26 14.32 15.32
N ASP A 18 1.11 14.76 16.25
CA ASP A 18 2.54 14.56 16.16
C ASP A 18 2.88 13.06 16.10
N SER A 19 3.84 12.71 15.27
CA SER A 19 4.29 11.32 15.16
C SER A 19 4.98 10.89 16.45
N PRO A 20 4.61 9.76 17.08
CA PRO A 20 5.28 9.25 18.25
C PRO A 20 6.74 8.84 18.01
N GLU A 21 7.10 8.61 16.76
CA GLU A 21 8.48 8.31 16.35
C GLU A 21 9.35 9.56 16.19
N GLY A 22 8.78 10.76 16.43
CA GLY A 22 9.44 12.03 16.23
C GLY A 22 9.56 12.47 14.78
N PRO A 23 10.17 13.63 14.51
CA PRO A 23 10.42 14.09 13.15
C PRO A 23 11.38 13.14 12.45
N THR A 24 10.86 12.35 11.55
CA THR A 24 11.67 11.44 10.73
C THR A 24 12.12 12.18 9.46
N GLY A 25 12.93 13.21 9.67
CA GLY A 25 13.36 14.08 8.59
C GLY A 25 14.31 13.40 7.62
N ALA A 26 13.76 12.82 6.52
CA ALA A 26 14.52 12.76 5.28
C ALA A 26 14.31 14.09 4.53
N PRO A 27 15.33 14.65 3.89
CA PRO A 27 15.22 15.92 3.16
C PRO A 27 14.17 15.93 2.04
N ALA A 28 13.82 14.74 1.53
CA ALA A 28 12.77 14.56 0.51
C ALA A 28 11.35 14.55 1.09
N CYS A 29 11.20 14.63 2.41
CA CYS A 29 9.91 14.63 3.09
C CYS A 29 9.33 16.03 3.14
N ASP A 30 8.01 16.12 3.28
CA ASP A 30 7.33 17.38 3.51
C ASP A 30 7.89 18.06 4.77
N PRO A 31 8.66 19.16 4.65
CA PRO A 31 9.30 19.82 5.78
C PRO A 31 8.29 20.48 6.71
N VAL A 32 7.06 20.74 6.25
CA VAL A 32 6.01 21.40 7.01
C VAL A 32 5.24 20.39 7.84
N ASN A 33 4.85 19.26 7.24
CA ASN A 33 3.98 18.25 7.87
C ASN A 33 4.72 16.99 8.30
N GLY A 34 6.04 16.90 8.09
CA GLY A 34 6.84 15.71 8.39
C GLY A 34 6.85 15.26 9.85
N ARG A 35 6.42 16.10 10.78
CA ARG A 35 6.21 15.77 12.20
C ARG A 35 4.89 15.05 12.46
N PHE A 36 3.91 15.24 11.56
CA PHE A 36 2.59 14.62 11.68
C PHE A 36 2.62 13.17 11.23
N GLY A 37 1.51 12.49 11.46
CA GLY A 37 1.33 11.11 11.00
C GLY A 37 0.69 10.22 12.05
N GLY A 38 0.78 10.59 13.32
CA GLY A 38 0.16 9.88 14.43
C GLY A 38 0.50 8.38 14.48
N ARG A 39 -0.32 7.61 15.15
CA ARG A 39 -0.15 6.16 15.33
C ARG A 39 -0.84 5.38 14.21
N ALA A 40 -0.37 4.17 13.95
CA ALA A 40 -1.17 3.16 13.28
C ALA A 40 -2.28 2.70 14.22
N LEU A 41 -3.48 2.52 13.70
CA LEU A 41 -4.67 2.16 14.48
C LEU A 41 -5.19 0.81 13.98
N LEU A 42 -5.38 -0.13 14.91
CA LEU A 42 -6.05 -1.39 14.67
C LEU A 42 -7.43 -1.36 15.34
N PHE A 43 -8.48 -1.40 14.55
CA PHE A 43 -9.85 -1.49 15.00
C PHE A 43 -10.29 -2.95 15.00
N GLU A 44 -10.33 -3.57 16.17
CA GLU A 44 -10.69 -5.00 16.30
C GLU A 44 -12.20 -5.24 16.29
N ASN A 45 -13.00 -4.23 16.67
CA ASN A 45 -14.46 -4.31 16.74
C ASN A 45 -15.09 -3.32 15.75
N VAL A 46 -15.25 -3.76 14.51
CA VAL A 46 -15.90 -2.99 13.45
C VAL A 46 -17.36 -3.39 13.36
N ARG A 47 -18.26 -2.41 13.45
CA ARG A 47 -19.71 -2.66 13.46
C ARG A 47 -20.15 -3.41 12.20
N GLY A 48 -20.82 -4.55 12.39
CA GLY A 48 -21.34 -5.38 11.30
C GLY A 48 -20.32 -6.25 10.60
N HIS A 49 -19.09 -6.32 11.08
CA HIS A 49 -18.02 -7.13 10.48
C HIS A 49 -17.19 -7.85 11.55
N ASP A 50 -16.78 -9.07 11.23
CA ASP A 50 -15.88 -9.88 12.08
C ASP A 50 -14.41 -9.63 11.76
N MET A 51 -14.13 -8.87 10.71
CA MET A 51 -12.78 -8.57 10.24
C MET A 51 -12.27 -7.25 10.84
N PRO A 52 -11.06 -7.23 11.42
CA PRO A 52 -10.47 -5.99 11.91
C PRO A 52 -10.00 -5.08 10.77
N VAL A 53 -9.89 -3.78 11.06
CA VAL A 53 -9.38 -2.78 10.11
C VAL A 53 -8.12 -2.14 10.65
N LEU A 54 -7.03 -2.25 9.91
CA LEU A 54 -5.79 -1.52 10.15
C LEU A 54 -5.76 -0.27 9.29
N ILE A 55 -5.59 0.89 9.91
CA ILE A 55 -5.52 2.18 9.20
C ILE A 55 -4.27 2.96 9.62
N ASN A 56 -3.85 3.90 8.80
CA ASN A 56 -2.66 4.73 9.01
C ASN A 56 -1.36 3.92 9.17
N ALA A 57 -1.29 2.70 8.60
CA ALA A 57 -0.11 1.84 8.70
C ALA A 57 1.16 2.51 8.14
N TYR A 58 1.03 3.33 7.12
CA TYR A 58 2.14 4.04 6.44
C TYR A 58 2.23 5.54 6.80
N GLY A 59 1.58 5.95 7.88
CA GLY A 59 1.51 7.36 8.29
C GLY A 59 2.81 7.93 8.88
N SER A 60 3.92 7.18 8.90
CA SER A 60 5.24 7.74 9.24
C SER A 60 6.33 7.18 8.33
N TYR A 61 7.39 7.98 8.14
CA TYR A 61 8.55 7.57 7.33
C TYR A 61 9.23 6.33 7.91
N ARG A 62 9.29 6.21 9.23
CA ARG A 62 9.83 5.03 9.88
C ARG A 62 9.03 3.78 9.53
N ARG A 63 7.70 3.85 9.56
CA ARG A 63 6.84 2.71 9.18
C ARG A 63 6.95 2.41 7.69
N MET A 64 7.04 3.43 6.83
CA MET A 64 7.29 3.23 5.40
C MET A 64 8.65 2.56 5.15
N ASN A 65 9.72 3.05 5.79
CA ASN A 65 11.05 2.46 5.67
C ASN A 65 11.07 1.00 6.13
N LEU A 66 10.38 0.69 7.23
CA LEU A 66 10.23 -0.68 7.73
C LEU A 66 9.51 -1.57 6.72
N ALA A 67 8.40 -1.09 6.16
CA ALA A 67 7.62 -1.84 5.17
C ALA A 67 8.39 -2.08 3.86
N LEU A 68 9.22 -1.12 3.46
CA LEU A 68 10.04 -1.18 2.23
C LEU A 68 11.40 -1.85 2.44
N GLY A 69 11.75 -2.18 3.70
CA GLY A 69 13.04 -2.82 4.03
C GLY A 69 14.25 -1.95 3.71
N CYS A 70 14.14 -0.64 3.92
CA CYS A 70 15.20 0.33 3.68
C CYS A 70 15.45 1.20 4.93
N GLN A 71 16.61 1.85 4.98
CA GLN A 71 16.95 2.78 6.08
C GLN A 71 16.34 4.16 5.84
N SER A 72 16.21 4.56 4.56
CA SER A 72 15.60 5.81 4.15
C SER A 72 14.96 5.67 2.76
N LEU A 73 14.03 6.55 2.44
CA LEU A 73 13.45 6.62 1.09
C LEU A 73 14.50 7.07 0.05
N ASP A 74 15.51 7.85 0.46
CA ASP A 74 16.60 8.26 -0.43
C ASP A 74 17.44 7.04 -0.85
N GLU A 75 17.75 6.13 0.09
CA GLU A 75 18.41 4.85 -0.23
C GLU A 75 17.59 4.05 -1.26
N LEU A 76 16.27 3.99 -1.06
CA LEU A 76 15.39 3.30 -1.99
C LEU A 76 15.38 3.98 -3.37
N ALA A 77 15.31 5.31 -3.40
CA ALA A 77 15.37 6.09 -4.64
C ALA A 77 16.67 5.86 -5.41
N GLU A 78 17.81 5.82 -4.70
CA GLU A 78 19.10 5.48 -5.32
C GLU A 78 19.12 4.05 -5.88
N ARG A 79 18.59 3.09 -5.14
CA ARG A 79 18.47 1.70 -5.63
C ARG A 79 17.62 1.61 -6.90
N VAL A 80 16.49 2.30 -6.93
CA VAL A 80 15.61 2.36 -8.12
C VAL A 80 16.31 3.05 -9.28
N ASN A 81 16.99 4.18 -9.04
CA ASN A 81 17.73 4.89 -10.07
C ASN A 81 18.85 4.03 -10.70
N LYS A 82 19.58 3.26 -9.90
CA LYS A 82 20.59 2.31 -10.41
C LYS A 82 19.98 1.20 -11.28
N LEU A 83 18.74 0.80 -11.00
CA LEU A 83 18.03 -0.22 -11.78
C LEU A 83 17.49 0.36 -13.10
N VAL A 84 16.94 1.57 -13.07
CA VAL A 84 16.34 2.24 -14.23
C VAL A 84 17.39 2.80 -15.18
N LYS A 85 18.53 3.28 -14.63
CA LYS A 85 19.65 3.83 -15.39
C LYS A 85 20.92 3.00 -15.13
N PRO A 86 20.99 1.77 -15.62
CA PRO A 86 22.16 0.93 -15.39
C PRO A 86 23.38 1.55 -16.09
N GLU A 87 24.45 1.78 -15.36
CA GLU A 87 25.73 2.16 -15.93
C GLU A 87 26.27 1.01 -16.79
N VAL A 88 26.53 1.29 -18.06
CA VAL A 88 27.11 0.30 -18.97
C VAL A 88 28.60 0.13 -18.62
N PRO A 89 29.00 -1.02 -18.07
CA PRO A 89 30.40 -1.21 -17.67
C PRO A 89 31.32 -1.23 -18.89
N GLN A 90 32.40 -0.47 -18.79
CA GLN A 90 33.45 -0.45 -19.81
C GLN A 90 34.48 -1.56 -19.51
N GLY A 91 34.71 -2.44 -20.50
CA GLY A 91 35.68 -3.52 -20.41
C GLY A 91 35.13 -4.87 -19.91
N PHE A 92 35.88 -5.94 -20.24
CA PHE A 92 35.48 -7.33 -20.03
C PHE A 92 35.30 -7.68 -18.53
N PHE A 93 36.27 -7.32 -17.69
CA PHE A 93 36.23 -7.62 -16.27
C PHE A 93 35.12 -6.85 -15.53
N ALA A 94 34.83 -5.61 -15.95
CA ALA A 94 33.73 -4.84 -15.39
C ALA A 94 32.35 -5.46 -15.73
N LYS A 95 32.19 -6.01 -16.91
CA LYS A 95 31.00 -6.76 -17.33
C LYS A 95 30.82 -8.05 -16.51
N LEU A 96 31.91 -8.77 -16.26
CA LEU A 96 31.88 -10.02 -15.47
C LEU A 96 31.45 -9.75 -14.01
N ARG A 97 31.93 -8.65 -13.41
CA ARG A 97 31.52 -8.24 -12.05
C ARG A 97 30.05 -7.85 -11.93
N LYS A 98 29.38 -7.46 -13.01
CA LYS A 98 27.96 -7.13 -13.02
C LYS A 98 27.03 -8.33 -13.24
N LEU A 99 27.56 -9.51 -13.57
CA LEU A 99 26.73 -10.71 -13.75
C LEU A 99 25.84 -11.07 -12.55
N PRO A 100 26.29 -10.98 -11.29
CA PRO A 100 25.41 -11.25 -10.14
C PRO A 100 24.27 -10.26 -10.01
N GLU A 101 24.49 -9.00 -10.38
CA GLU A 101 23.46 -7.94 -10.39
C GLU A 101 22.41 -8.22 -11.45
N LEU A 102 22.85 -8.59 -12.67
CA LEU A 102 21.95 -8.99 -13.75
C LEU A 102 21.16 -10.25 -13.41
N ALA A 103 21.76 -11.21 -12.74
CA ALA A 103 21.07 -12.41 -12.26
C ALA A 103 19.98 -12.07 -11.22
N ARG A 104 20.22 -11.09 -10.35
CA ARG A 104 19.17 -10.57 -9.43
C ARG A 104 18.02 -9.91 -10.17
N LEU A 105 18.31 -9.13 -11.22
CA LEU A 105 17.28 -8.52 -12.09
C LEU A 105 16.45 -9.56 -12.81
N ALA A 106 17.06 -10.64 -13.31
CA ALA A 106 16.35 -11.75 -13.95
C ALA A 106 15.37 -12.45 -12.98
N ASN A 107 15.66 -12.43 -11.66
CA ASN A 107 14.79 -13.00 -10.62
C ASN A 107 13.63 -12.08 -10.20
N LEU A 108 13.55 -10.84 -10.71
CA LEU A 108 12.43 -9.93 -10.46
C LEU A 108 11.16 -10.30 -11.25
N LYS A 109 11.25 -11.24 -12.18
CA LYS A 109 10.07 -11.70 -12.92
C LYS A 109 9.06 -12.34 -11.96
N PRO A 110 7.77 -12.07 -12.13
CA PRO A 110 6.72 -12.74 -11.36
C PRO A 110 6.84 -14.26 -11.49
N LYS A 111 6.71 -14.95 -10.36
CA LYS A 111 6.64 -16.41 -10.37
C LYS A 111 5.19 -16.83 -10.53
N VAL A 112 4.91 -17.61 -11.58
CA VAL A 112 3.60 -18.24 -11.75
C VAL A 112 3.51 -19.42 -10.80
N VAL A 113 2.53 -19.41 -9.90
CA VAL A 113 2.26 -20.50 -8.96
C VAL A 113 1.26 -21.42 -9.61
N SER A 114 1.65 -22.68 -9.86
CA SER A 114 0.80 -23.71 -10.48
C SER A 114 -0.10 -24.45 -9.50
N ARG A 115 0.04 -24.18 -8.20
CA ARG A 115 -0.82 -24.72 -7.13
C ARG A 115 -1.88 -23.69 -6.74
N ALA A 116 -2.97 -24.14 -6.09
CA ALA A 116 -3.88 -23.22 -5.41
C ALA A 116 -3.06 -22.32 -4.47
N ALA A 117 -3.10 -21.02 -4.72
CA ALA A 117 -2.42 -20.05 -3.87
C ALA A 117 -3.19 -19.88 -2.56
N ALA A 118 -2.51 -19.54 -1.46
CA ALA A 118 -3.16 -19.30 -0.18
C ALA A 118 -4.27 -18.25 -0.25
N CYS A 119 -4.14 -17.25 -1.13
CA CYS A 119 -5.17 -16.25 -1.38
C CYS A 119 -6.39 -16.78 -2.16
N GLN A 120 -6.36 -18.03 -2.62
CA GLN A 120 -7.45 -18.72 -3.32
C GLN A 120 -7.99 -19.90 -2.50
N GLU A 121 -7.67 -19.99 -1.22
CA GLU A 121 -8.14 -21.04 -0.32
C GLU A 121 -9.66 -20.93 -0.10
N VAL A 122 -10.17 -19.70 -0.01
CA VAL A 122 -11.61 -19.42 0.06
C VAL A 122 -12.01 -18.70 -1.22
N VAL A 123 -12.86 -19.36 -2.02
CA VAL A 123 -13.41 -18.79 -3.27
C VAL A 123 -14.93 -18.73 -3.12
N GLN A 124 -15.48 -17.54 -3.19
CA GLN A 124 -16.90 -17.29 -3.15
C GLN A 124 -17.38 -16.89 -4.54
N THR A 125 -18.11 -17.77 -5.22
CA THR A 125 -18.62 -17.58 -6.58
C THR A 125 -20.08 -17.19 -6.59
N ASP A 126 -20.84 -17.68 -5.62
CA ASP A 126 -22.25 -17.43 -5.46
C ASP A 126 -22.44 -16.40 -4.37
N ASP A 127 -23.30 -15.42 -4.61
CA ASP A 127 -23.60 -14.32 -3.66
C ASP A 127 -22.35 -13.55 -3.18
N ALA A 128 -21.39 -13.33 -4.08
CA ALA A 128 -20.21 -12.52 -3.78
C ALA A 128 -20.63 -11.09 -3.44
N ASP A 129 -20.47 -10.72 -2.16
CA ASP A 129 -20.87 -9.42 -1.63
C ASP A 129 -19.68 -8.67 -1.04
N LEU A 130 -19.29 -7.57 -1.67
CA LEU A 130 -18.22 -6.69 -1.17
C LEU A 130 -18.62 -5.97 0.12
N THR A 131 -19.90 -5.90 0.46
CA THR A 131 -20.37 -5.29 1.71
C THR A 131 -20.06 -6.16 2.94
N ALA A 132 -19.74 -7.43 2.75
CA ALA A 132 -19.23 -8.32 3.80
C ALA A 132 -17.85 -7.89 4.32
N LEU A 133 -17.09 -7.16 3.49
CA LEU A 133 -15.79 -6.61 3.90
C LEU A 133 -16.00 -5.25 4.60
N PRO A 134 -15.20 -4.92 5.63
CA PRO A 134 -15.26 -3.62 6.32
C PRO A 134 -14.66 -2.49 5.48
N VAL A 135 -15.16 -2.34 4.25
CA VAL A 135 -14.72 -1.27 3.34
C VAL A 135 -15.25 0.06 3.85
N ILE A 136 -14.35 1.04 4.00
CA ILE A 136 -14.62 2.28 4.71
C ILE A 136 -15.15 3.37 3.79
N GLN A 137 -16.01 4.23 4.33
CA GLN A 137 -16.33 5.53 3.76
C GLN A 137 -15.41 6.57 4.43
N CYS A 138 -14.65 7.33 3.62
CA CYS A 138 -13.68 8.30 4.13
C CYS A 138 -14.31 9.67 4.39
N TRP A 139 -15.15 10.15 3.45
CA TRP A 139 -15.74 11.49 3.51
C TRP A 139 -17.26 11.47 3.30
N PRO A 140 -18.02 12.42 3.86
CA PRO A 140 -19.47 12.47 3.72
C PRO A 140 -19.97 12.57 2.27
N GLY A 141 -19.18 13.22 1.40
CA GLY A 141 -19.51 13.40 -0.02
C GLY A 141 -19.06 12.27 -0.94
N ASP A 142 -18.39 11.25 -0.41
CA ASP A 142 -17.90 10.14 -1.22
C ASP A 142 -19.04 9.44 -1.95
N GLY A 143 -18.89 9.27 -3.27
CA GLY A 143 -19.85 8.58 -4.12
C GLY A 143 -21.21 9.26 -4.24
N ALA A 144 -21.34 10.53 -3.83
CA ALA A 144 -22.59 11.26 -3.93
C ALA A 144 -23.08 11.33 -5.39
N GLY A 145 -24.34 10.90 -5.61
CA GLY A 145 -24.93 10.84 -6.95
C GLY A 145 -24.47 9.69 -7.84
N HIS A 146 -23.59 8.80 -7.36
CA HIS A 146 -23.17 7.65 -8.14
C HIS A 146 -24.29 6.61 -8.26
N PRO A 147 -24.55 6.03 -9.47
CA PRO A 147 -25.64 5.10 -9.70
C PRO A 147 -25.55 3.79 -8.90
N ALA A 148 -24.34 3.41 -8.45
CA ALA A 148 -24.14 2.23 -7.60
C ALA A 148 -24.58 2.44 -6.13
N GLY A 149 -25.09 3.61 -5.76
CA GLY A 149 -25.64 3.89 -4.44
C GLY A 149 -24.62 3.80 -3.30
N GLU A 150 -24.98 3.17 -2.19
CA GLU A 150 -24.19 3.14 -0.95
C GLU A 150 -22.81 2.47 -1.10
N ILE A 151 -22.66 1.49 -2.00
CA ILE A 151 -21.37 0.82 -2.22
C ILE A 151 -20.34 1.76 -2.83
N ALA A 152 -20.78 2.71 -3.66
CA ALA A 152 -19.89 3.69 -4.29
C ALA A 152 -19.29 4.72 -3.31
N LYS A 153 -19.78 4.75 -2.08
CA LYS A 153 -19.27 5.61 -1.02
C LYS A 153 -18.05 5.02 -0.31
N ARG A 154 -17.72 3.77 -0.60
CA ARG A 154 -16.72 3.01 0.12
C ARG A 154 -15.47 2.77 -0.72
N TYR A 155 -14.30 2.76 -0.09
CA TYR A 155 -13.01 2.63 -0.75
C TYR A 155 -12.17 1.50 -0.15
N ILE A 156 -11.57 0.71 -1.02
CA ILE A 156 -10.43 -0.15 -0.68
C ILE A 156 -9.17 0.67 -0.96
N THR A 157 -8.55 1.17 0.08
CA THR A 157 -7.33 1.97 -0.02
C THR A 157 -6.11 1.06 -0.23
N LEU A 158 -5.11 1.52 -0.99
CA LEU A 158 -3.89 0.78 -1.33
C LEU A 158 -4.12 -0.53 -2.10
N GLY A 159 -5.26 -0.68 -2.75
CA GLY A 159 -5.53 -1.83 -3.61
C GLY A 159 -4.68 -1.81 -4.88
N SER A 160 -4.05 -2.95 -5.20
CA SER A 160 -3.50 -3.20 -6.54
C SER A 160 -4.55 -3.91 -7.37
N ILE A 161 -5.05 -3.25 -8.42
CA ILE A 161 -6.11 -3.77 -9.26
C ILE A 161 -5.49 -4.30 -10.55
N LEU A 162 -5.64 -5.62 -10.78
CA LEU A 162 -5.25 -6.27 -12.00
C LEU A 162 -6.49 -6.52 -12.86
N THR A 163 -6.52 -5.92 -14.03
CA THR A 163 -7.61 -6.11 -14.99
C THR A 163 -7.06 -6.54 -16.33
N ARG A 164 -7.94 -7.08 -17.17
CA ARG A 164 -7.65 -7.35 -18.58
C ARG A 164 -8.53 -6.48 -19.45
N HIS A 165 -8.03 -6.11 -20.61
CA HIS A 165 -8.85 -5.42 -21.58
C HIS A 165 -10.00 -6.35 -22.01
N PRO A 166 -11.28 -5.86 -22.05
CA PRO A 166 -12.43 -6.73 -22.27
C PRO A 166 -12.44 -7.38 -23.66
N GLU A 167 -11.83 -6.76 -24.65
CA GLU A 167 -11.80 -7.28 -26.04
C GLU A 167 -10.48 -7.93 -26.42
N THR A 168 -9.35 -7.50 -25.86
CA THR A 168 -8.01 -7.98 -26.27
C THR A 168 -7.32 -8.87 -25.23
N GLY A 169 -7.84 -8.99 -24.04
CA GLY A 169 -7.30 -9.79 -22.94
C GLY A 169 -6.23 -9.10 -22.08
#